data_8f1a12318f74a49c4eb0a2322c740f2d
#
_entry.id   8f1a12318f74a49c4eb0a2322c740f2d
#
_cell.length_a   1.000
_cell.length_b   1.000
_cell.length_c   1.000
_cell.angle_alpha   90.00
_cell.angle_beta   90.00
_cell.angle_gamma   90.00
#
_symmetry.space_group_name_H-M   'P 1'
#
loop_
_entity.id
_entity.type
_entity.pdbx_description
1 polymer ?
#
loop_
_entity_poly.entity_id
_entity_poly.type
_entity_poly.pdbx_seq_one_letter_code
_entity_poly.pdbx_strand_id
1 'polypeptide(L)'
;SQQYDYYLAIGARIVDRIGEARFIIDVGCGVGILTTFYARQNPDKTFVGIDRSPASIARAQEHTKALGLTNVQFECLDLDLTAPTRSSDLVLATHALVQAEQDPGILSRSWSTFERAGDGQQQAAFERRTGIDVRLDRLSALLARKGRMIVFEKTRRLARRVPLQRALAARDLALIEPPELIRYRLVEEVADDGPLYLLGKGALCTFHWDESPEPDEGRPFDRAQLKTGSADPDVPLYENHWPSAQRVWEQLHDKHLLKETTRQESDGRQLHVELGQAEEGFYLYCANTLDQRQLVFVELARAVMLESYYQEIVNGASS
;
A
#
# COMPACT_ATOMS: atom_id res chain seq x y z
N SER A 1 -2.48 22.66 7.22
CA SER A 1 -1.92 22.13 5.97
C SER A 1 -2.35 20.68 5.80
N GLN A 2 -2.65 20.29 4.58
CA GLN A 2 -3.19 18.97 4.22
C GLN A 2 -2.29 17.77 4.59
N GLN A 3 -1.00 18.01 4.85
CA GLN A 3 -0.03 16.97 5.19
C GLN A 3 0.31 16.91 6.69
N TYR A 4 -0.35 17.70 7.52
CA TYR A 4 0.00 17.77 8.95
C TYR A 4 -0.23 16.42 9.65
N ASP A 5 -1.36 15.78 9.40
CA ASP A 5 -1.69 14.49 10.01
C ASP A 5 -0.72 13.39 9.56
N TYR A 6 -0.25 13.42 8.31
CA TYR A 6 0.79 12.55 7.82
C TYR A 6 2.09 12.69 8.62
N TYR A 7 2.60 13.92 8.77
CA TYR A 7 3.85 14.14 9.50
C TYR A 7 3.76 13.70 10.95
N LEU A 8 2.62 13.92 11.62
CA LEU A 8 2.40 13.46 13.00
C LEU A 8 2.32 11.93 13.06
N ALA A 9 1.57 11.32 12.15
CA ALA A 9 1.37 9.87 12.16
C ALA A 9 2.67 9.11 11.91
N ILE A 10 3.48 9.55 10.95
CA ILE A 10 4.73 8.88 10.55
C ILE A 10 5.89 9.28 11.45
N GLY A 11 6.02 10.57 11.77
CA GLY A 11 7.16 11.10 12.47
C GLY A 11 7.41 10.43 13.82
N ALA A 12 6.38 10.31 14.66
CA ALA A 12 6.48 9.67 15.97
C ALA A 12 6.88 8.19 15.85
N ARG A 13 6.25 7.45 14.93
CA ARG A 13 6.52 6.02 14.74
C ARG A 13 7.93 5.72 14.24
N ILE A 14 8.48 6.60 13.41
CA ILE A 14 9.87 6.47 12.98
C ILE A 14 10.81 6.80 14.12
N VAL A 15 10.58 7.86 14.90
CA VAL A 15 11.40 8.22 16.07
C VAL A 15 11.51 7.05 17.04
N ASP A 16 10.41 6.39 17.36
CA ASP A 16 10.37 5.22 18.26
C ASP A 16 11.22 4.04 17.76
N ARG A 17 11.49 3.97 16.44
CA ARG A 17 12.22 2.89 15.77
C ARG A 17 13.67 3.22 15.43
N ILE A 18 14.11 4.47 15.62
CA ILE A 18 15.51 4.86 15.37
C ILE A 18 16.46 4.05 16.27
N GLY A 19 16.09 3.85 17.54
CA GLY A 19 16.84 3.01 18.49
C GLY A 19 18.32 3.41 18.62
N GLU A 20 19.22 2.44 18.54
CA GLU A 20 20.67 2.61 18.74
C GLU A 20 21.43 3.15 17.52
N ALA A 21 20.75 3.37 16.38
CA ALA A 21 21.40 3.91 15.19
C ALA A 21 22.03 5.28 15.48
N ARG A 22 23.26 5.49 15.04
CA ARG A 22 24.01 6.73 15.25
C ARG A 22 24.11 7.58 13.98
N PHE A 23 24.23 6.92 12.84
CA PHE A 23 24.30 7.57 11.53
C PHE A 23 23.11 7.14 10.68
N ILE A 24 22.24 8.09 10.37
CA ILE A 24 20.95 7.87 9.72
C ILE A 24 20.92 8.62 8.38
N ILE A 25 20.52 7.92 7.32
CA ILE A 25 20.25 8.53 6.01
C ILE A 25 18.74 8.53 5.78
N ASP A 26 18.19 9.69 5.48
CA ASP A 26 16.78 9.90 5.09
C ASP A 26 16.69 10.18 3.59
N VAL A 27 16.15 9.22 2.87
CA VAL A 27 16.08 9.20 1.40
C VAL A 27 14.78 9.82 0.92
N GLY A 28 14.87 10.72 -0.07
CA GLY A 28 13.71 11.47 -0.52
C GLY A 28 13.22 12.47 0.54
N CYS A 29 14.16 13.08 1.26
CA CYS A 29 13.86 13.95 2.42
C CYS A 29 13.02 15.20 2.06
N GLY A 30 12.87 15.53 0.77
CA GLY A 30 12.17 16.70 0.29
C GLY A 30 12.71 17.98 0.94
N VAL A 31 11.81 18.80 1.48
CA VAL A 31 12.16 20.05 2.17
C VAL A 31 12.61 19.84 3.64
N GLY A 32 12.89 18.61 4.04
CA GLY A 32 13.53 18.27 5.30
C GLY A 32 12.65 18.34 6.55
N ILE A 33 11.33 18.37 6.44
CA ILE A 33 10.42 18.49 7.59
C ILE A 33 10.61 17.32 8.56
N LEU A 34 10.50 16.08 8.08
CA LEU A 34 10.66 14.90 8.91
C LEU A 34 12.11 14.73 9.36
N THR A 35 13.09 14.93 8.48
CA THR A 35 14.51 14.80 8.81
C THR A 35 14.92 15.74 9.94
N THR A 36 14.50 17.01 9.89
CA THR A 36 14.78 17.99 10.96
C THR A 36 14.03 17.65 12.25
N PHE A 37 12.82 17.11 12.14
CA PHE A 37 12.08 16.61 13.31
C PHE A 37 12.85 15.43 13.97
N TYR A 38 13.31 14.45 13.21
CA TYR A 38 14.09 13.32 13.73
C TYR A 38 15.39 13.78 14.39
N ALA A 39 16.12 14.70 13.75
CA ALA A 39 17.35 15.27 14.30
C ALA A 39 17.14 16.01 15.60
N ARG A 40 16.05 16.76 15.72
CA ARG A 40 15.69 17.48 16.96
C ARG A 40 15.34 16.52 18.10
N GLN A 41 14.65 15.41 17.79
CA GLN A 41 14.29 14.40 18.80
C GLN A 41 15.49 13.54 19.25
N ASN A 42 16.56 13.51 18.45
CA ASN A 42 17.74 12.66 18.67
C ASN A 42 19.03 13.49 18.53
N PRO A 43 19.34 14.37 19.50
CA PRO A 43 20.46 15.32 19.38
C PRO A 43 21.85 14.64 19.42
N ASP A 44 21.93 13.40 19.90
CA ASP A 44 23.12 12.57 19.97
C ASP A 44 23.44 11.79 18.68
N LYS A 45 22.58 11.88 17.67
CA LYS A 45 22.67 11.16 16.41
C LYS A 45 22.94 12.11 15.25
N THR A 46 23.51 11.58 14.18
CA THR A 46 23.78 12.32 12.93
C THR A 46 22.82 11.91 11.84
N PHE A 47 22.22 12.90 11.20
CA PHE A 47 21.28 12.70 10.09
C PHE A 47 21.82 13.30 8.80
N VAL A 48 21.60 12.59 7.69
CA VAL A 48 21.84 13.10 6.34
C VAL A 48 20.56 12.90 5.53
N GLY A 49 19.90 14.00 5.17
CA GLY A 49 18.79 13.99 4.23
C GLY A 49 19.30 14.07 2.80
N ILE A 50 18.84 13.19 1.93
CA ILE A 50 19.17 13.22 0.51
C ILE A 50 17.91 13.37 -0.33
N ASP A 51 17.98 14.24 -1.34
CA ASP A 51 16.89 14.44 -2.32
C ASP A 51 17.48 14.88 -3.67
N ARG A 52 16.81 14.51 -4.76
CA ARG A 52 17.24 14.88 -6.11
C ARG A 52 16.95 16.33 -6.49
N SER A 53 16.07 17.02 -5.76
CA SER A 53 15.65 18.38 -6.02
C SER A 53 16.55 19.42 -5.34
N PRO A 54 17.36 20.20 -6.08
CA PRO A 54 18.18 21.26 -5.50
C PRO A 54 17.35 22.28 -4.71
N ALA A 55 16.15 22.61 -5.19
CA ALA A 55 15.26 23.56 -4.52
C ALA A 55 14.76 23.01 -3.16
N SER A 56 14.43 21.71 -3.10
CA SER A 56 14.05 21.06 -1.84
C SER A 56 15.21 21.09 -0.84
N ILE A 57 16.42 20.74 -1.28
CA ILE A 57 17.63 20.75 -0.44
C ILE A 57 17.94 22.16 0.09
N ALA A 58 17.87 23.18 -0.76
CA ALA A 58 18.05 24.57 -0.31
C ALA A 58 17.07 24.94 0.81
N ARG A 59 15.81 24.54 0.65
CA ARG A 59 14.77 24.79 1.66
C ARG A 59 15.01 24.01 2.95
N ALA A 60 15.45 22.78 2.85
CA ALA A 60 15.81 21.95 4.02
C ALA A 60 16.98 22.56 4.81
N GLN A 61 17.98 23.09 4.11
CA GLN A 61 19.12 23.78 4.72
C GLN A 61 18.69 25.10 5.45
N GLU A 62 17.76 25.86 4.84
CA GLU A 62 17.16 27.03 5.49
C GLU A 62 16.42 26.66 6.78
N HIS A 63 15.59 25.61 6.74
CA HIS A 63 14.87 25.10 7.92
C HIS A 63 15.83 24.68 9.03
N THR A 64 16.89 23.94 8.68
CA THR A 64 17.92 23.50 9.63
C THR A 64 18.56 24.67 10.35
N LYS A 65 18.96 25.70 9.58
CA LYS A 65 19.56 26.91 10.10
C LYS A 65 18.59 27.68 11.03
N ALA A 66 17.33 27.80 10.61
CA ALA A 66 16.30 28.48 11.41
C ALA A 66 16.02 27.75 12.74
N LEU A 67 16.13 26.42 12.75
CA LEU A 67 15.96 25.61 13.96
C LEU A 67 17.22 25.45 14.81
N GLY A 68 18.38 25.98 14.36
CA GLY A 68 19.66 25.88 15.06
C GLY A 68 20.19 24.46 15.21
N LEU A 69 19.82 23.55 14.31
CA LEU A 69 20.26 22.16 14.36
C LEU A 69 21.68 22.02 13.78
N THR A 70 22.53 21.25 14.47
CA THR A 70 23.93 21.01 14.09
C THR A 70 24.20 19.56 13.72
N ASN A 71 23.25 18.67 13.99
CA ASN A 71 23.35 17.23 13.81
C ASN A 71 22.64 16.71 12.55
N VAL A 72 22.27 17.58 11.64
CA VAL A 72 21.63 17.23 10.34
C VAL A 72 22.30 17.99 9.19
N GLN A 73 22.51 17.28 8.08
CA GLN A 73 23.02 17.80 6.82
C GLN A 73 22.10 17.37 5.67
N PHE A 74 22.12 18.13 4.57
CA PHE A 74 21.31 17.83 3.39
C PHE A 74 22.18 17.84 2.15
N GLU A 75 22.04 16.80 1.32
CA GLU A 75 22.80 16.59 0.09
C GLU A 75 21.86 16.44 -1.11
N CYS A 76 22.17 17.18 -2.19
CA CYS A 76 21.47 17.01 -3.45
C CYS A 76 22.05 15.79 -4.18
N LEU A 77 21.29 14.70 -4.18
CA LEU A 77 21.74 13.44 -4.78
C LEU A 77 20.56 12.70 -5.40
N ASP A 78 20.72 12.30 -6.66
CA ASP A 78 19.77 11.44 -7.35
C ASP A 78 20.22 9.97 -7.21
N LEU A 79 19.43 9.19 -6.47
CA LEU A 79 19.68 7.76 -6.27
C LEU A 79 19.60 6.93 -7.57
N ASP A 80 18.96 7.42 -8.61
CA ASP A 80 18.91 6.74 -9.90
C ASP A 80 20.25 6.87 -10.65
N LEU A 81 21.03 7.88 -10.34
CA LEU A 81 22.31 8.18 -10.99
C LEU A 81 23.52 7.83 -10.13
N THR A 82 23.46 8.12 -8.84
CA THR A 82 24.62 8.05 -7.94
C THR A 82 24.27 7.36 -6.63
N ALA A 83 25.14 6.46 -6.16
CA ALA A 83 25.04 5.87 -4.84
C ALA A 83 25.66 6.81 -3.79
N PRO A 84 25.06 6.96 -2.59
CA PRO A 84 25.74 7.60 -1.47
C PRO A 84 27.01 6.83 -1.09
N THR A 85 27.99 7.54 -0.56
CA THR A 85 29.33 6.96 -0.32
C THR A 85 29.56 6.49 1.11
N ARG A 86 28.67 6.85 2.03
CA ARG A 86 28.82 6.55 3.46
C ARG A 86 27.94 5.38 3.87
N SER A 87 28.49 4.42 4.60
CA SER A 87 27.71 3.38 5.26
C SER A 87 26.80 3.96 6.34
N SER A 88 25.59 3.43 6.47
CA SER A 88 24.56 3.92 7.41
C SER A 88 24.12 2.81 8.35
N ASP A 89 23.84 3.17 9.61
CA ASP A 89 23.24 2.26 10.59
C ASP A 89 21.74 2.09 10.34
N LEU A 90 21.09 3.14 9.83
CA LEU A 90 19.68 3.18 9.52
C LEU A 90 19.42 4.00 8.26
N VAL A 91 18.66 3.44 7.33
CA VAL A 91 18.12 4.14 6.18
C VAL A 91 16.60 4.33 6.38
N LEU A 92 16.14 5.56 6.19
CA LEU A 92 14.72 5.90 6.13
C LEU A 92 14.33 6.11 4.66
N ALA A 93 13.23 5.51 4.23
CA ALA A 93 12.67 5.69 2.89
C ALA A 93 11.16 5.86 3.01
N THR A 94 10.71 7.11 2.90
CA THR A 94 9.32 7.50 3.03
C THR A 94 8.85 8.10 1.73
N HIS A 95 8.02 7.38 0.96
CA HIS A 95 7.59 7.77 -0.40
C HIS A 95 8.77 8.06 -1.35
N ALA A 96 9.84 7.28 -1.23
CA ALA A 96 11.09 7.51 -1.95
C ALA A 96 11.50 6.37 -2.89
N LEU A 97 10.98 5.15 -2.68
CA LEU A 97 11.37 3.97 -3.45
C LEU A 97 10.52 3.77 -4.70
N VAL A 98 9.19 3.85 -4.57
CA VAL A 98 8.24 3.57 -5.65
C VAL A 98 7.78 4.87 -6.29
N GLN A 99 8.38 5.26 -7.42
CA GLN A 99 8.09 6.56 -8.04
C GLN A 99 6.90 6.54 -9.01
N ALA A 100 6.51 5.40 -9.54
CA ALA A 100 5.40 5.30 -10.48
C ALA A 100 4.07 5.18 -9.72
N GLU A 101 3.46 6.30 -9.34
CA GLU A 101 2.20 6.32 -8.58
C GLU A 101 1.05 5.60 -9.31
N GLN A 102 1.02 5.66 -10.64
CA GLN A 102 -0.01 5.07 -11.49
C GLN A 102 0.29 3.63 -11.93
N ASP A 103 1.45 3.05 -11.56
CA ASP A 103 1.73 1.65 -11.90
C ASP A 103 0.74 0.72 -11.19
N PRO A 104 0.02 -0.13 -11.92
CA PRO A 104 -1.00 -1.00 -11.33
C PRO A 104 -0.42 -2.09 -10.42
N GLY A 105 0.90 -2.31 -10.48
CA GLY A 105 1.57 -3.38 -9.75
C GLY A 105 1.59 -4.70 -10.53
N ILE A 106 1.51 -5.81 -9.81
CA ILE A 106 1.37 -7.16 -10.37
C ILE A 106 -0.04 -7.66 -10.09
N LEU A 107 -0.73 -8.04 -11.15
CA LEU A 107 -2.11 -8.53 -11.07
C LEU A 107 -2.17 -9.88 -10.34
N SER A 108 -3.31 -10.19 -9.71
CA SER A 108 -3.60 -11.55 -9.26
C SER A 108 -3.70 -12.52 -10.45
N ARG A 109 -3.51 -13.81 -10.18
CA ARG A 109 -3.57 -14.86 -11.24
C ARG A 109 -4.92 -14.92 -11.95
N SER A 110 -5.98 -14.61 -11.22
CA SER A 110 -7.35 -14.53 -11.73
C SER A 110 -8.18 -13.63 -10.82
N TRP A 111 -9.37 -13.29 -11.28
CA TRP A 111 -10.33 -12.53 -10.49
C TRP A 111 -10.74 -13.26 -9.18
N SER A 112 -10.66 -14.60 -9.16
CA SER A 112 -11.14 -15.42 -8.03
C SER A 112 -10.12 -15.62 -6.91
N THR A 113 -8.89 -15.09 -7.05
CA THR A 113 -7.84 -15.25 -6.05
C THR A 113 -7.12 -13.94 -5.79
N PHE A 114 -6.45 -13.84 -4.64
CA PHE A 114 -5.52 -12.77 -4.31
C PHE A 114 -4.06 -13.17 -4.54
N GLU A 115 -3.79 -14.40 -4.97
CA GLU A 115 -2.44 -14.87 -5.23
C GLU A 115 -1.84 -14.25 -6.50
N ARG A 116 -0.56 -13.88 -6.44
CA ARG A 116 0.24 -13.46 -7.59
C ARG A 116 1.11 -14.60 -8.07
N ALA A 117 1.32 -14.64 -9.38
CA ALA A 117 2.30 -15.55 -9.93
C ALA A 117 3.68 -15.25 -9.30
N GLY A 118 4.42 -16.32 -8.95
CA GLY A 118 5.83 -16.21 -8.57
C GLY A 118 6.74 -16.00 -9.78
N ASP A 119 6.27 -15.33 -10.82
CA ASP A 119 6.99 -15.13 -12.07
C ASP A 119 8.05 -14.04 -11.91
N GLY A 120 9.32 -14.45 -12.01
CA GLY A 120 10.45 -13.54 -11.93
C GLY A 120 10.46 -12.47 -13.03
N GLN A 121 9.82 -12.70 -14.18
CA GLN A 121 9.73 -11.70 -15.25
C GLN A 121 8.80 -10.55 -14.89
N GLN A 122 7.62 -10.85 -14.33
CA GLN A 122 6.68 -9.84 -13.89
C GLN A 122 7.26 -9.02 -12.72
N GLN A 123 7.93 -9.68 -11.78
CA GLN A 123 8.64 -9.02 -10.68
C GLN A 123 9.71 -8.07 -11.20
N ALA A 124 10.61 -8.54 -12.06
CA ALA A 124 11.67 -7.72 -12.64
C ALA A 124 11.11 -6.57 -13.51
N ALA A 125 10.01 -6.80 -14.22
CA ALA A 125 9.34 -5.76 -14.99
C ALA A 125 8.75 -4.67 -14.07
N PHE A 126 8.11 -5.05 -12.96
CA PHE A 126 7.63 -4.11 -11.94
C PHE A 126 8.79 -3.30 -11.36
N GLU A 127 9.85 -3.95 -10.93
CA GLU A 127 11.01 -3.27 -10.33
C GLU A 127 11.62 -2.24 -11.28
N ARG A 128 11.80 -2.58 -12.57
CA ARG A 128 12.28 -1.65 -13.59
C ARG A 128 11.33 -0.48 -13.86
N ARG A 129 10.02 -0.74 -14.01
CA ARG A 129 9.02 0.31 -14.28
C ARG A 129 8.92 1.32 -13.15
N THR A 130 9.09 0.85 -11.93
CA THR A 130 9.02 1.69 -10.71
C THR A 130 10.36 2.25 -10.29
N GLY A 131 11.47 1.81 -10.90
CA GLY A 131 12.85 2.20 -10.57
C GLY A 131 13.32 1.71 -9.21
N ILE A 132 12.58 0.79 -8.58
CA ILE A 132 12.88 0.28 -7.24
C ILE A 132 14.13 -0.61 -7.23
N ASP A 133 14.43 -1.30 -8.34
CA ASP A 133 15.61 -2.16 -8.49
C ASP A 133 16.90 -1.41 -8.18
N VAL A 134 17.19 -0.35 -8.92
CA VAL A 134 18.42 0.45 -8.76
C VAL A 134 18.49 1.09 -7.37
N ARG A 135 17.38 1.63 -6.88
CA ARG A 135 17.35 2.30 -5.56
C ARG A 135 17.59 1.34 -4.42
N LEU A 136 16.88 0.20 -4.39
CA LEU A 136 17.06 -0.79 -3.33
C LEU A 136 18.44 -1.41 -3.36
N ASP A 137 19.04 -1.67 -4.53
CA ASP A 137 20.40 -2.17 -4.63
C ASP A 137 21.40 -1.20 -4.00
N ARG A 138 21.28 0.09 -4.32
CA ARG A 138 22.13 1.13 -3.75
C ARG A 138 21.93 1.31 -2.26
N LEU A 139 20.68 1.35 -1.79
CA LEU A 139 20.36 1.52 -0.38
C LEU A 139 20.76 0.30 0.45
N SER A 140 20.53 -0.91 -0.06
CA SER A 140 21.00 -2.12 0.61
C SER A 140 22.53 -2.17 0.70
N ALA A 141 23.25 -1.69 -0.32
CA ALA A 141 24.71 -1.61 -0.28
C ALA A 141 25.24 -0.61 0.76
N LEU A 142 24.47 0.46 1.04
CA LEU A 142 24.81 1.46 2.06
C LEU A 142 24.65 0.98 3.49
N LEU A 143 23.76 0.03 3.72
CA LEU A 143 23.51 -0.47 5.07
C LEU A 143 24.75 -1.15 5.62
N ALA A 144 25.13 -0.78 6.83
CA ALA A 144 26.11 -1.51 7.62
C ALA A 144 25.68 -2.98 7.80
N ARG A 145 26.61 -3.85 8.16
CA ARG A 145 26.38 -5.31 8.28
C ARG A 145 25.17 -5.71 9.13
N LYS A 146 24.81 -4.90 10.12
CA LYS A 146 23.60 -5.05 10.95
C LYS A 146 22.70 -3.83 10.83
N GLY A 147 22.81 -3.13 9.70
CA GLY A 147 22.03 -1.94 9.44
C GLY A 147 20.55 -2.26 9.29
N ARG A 148 19.72 -1.26 9.55
CA ARG A 148 18.27 -1.36 9.48
C ARG A 148 17.73 -0.40 8.43
N MET A 149 16.55 -0.71 7.92
CA MET A 149 15.83 0.15 7.00
C MET A 149 14.39 0.31 7.49
N ILE A 150 13.88 1.53 7.48
CA ILE A 150 12.45 1.81 7.66
C ILE A 150 11.90 2.23 6.32
N VAL A 151 10.83 1.55 5.87
CA VAL A 151 10.19 1.80 4.59
C VAL A 151 8.71 2.10 4.81
N PHE A 152 8.22 3.18 4.19
CA PHE A 152 6.82 3.54 4.15
C PHE A 152 6.47 4.12 2.77
N GLU A 153 5.68 3.38 1.99
CA GLU A 153 5.40 3.69 0.59
C GLU A 153 3.91 3.65 0.27
N LYS A 154 3.50 4.20 -0.86
CA LYS A 154 2.13 4.12 -1.40
C LYS A 154 1.85 2.73 -1.99
N THR A 155 1.88 1.71 -1.14
CA THR A 155 1.78 0.30 -1.51
C THR A 155 0.78 -0.48 -0.67
N ARG A 156 -0.30 0.16 -0.20
CA ARG A 156 -1.34 -0.52 0.57
C ARG A 156 -2.06 -1.58 -0.27
N ARG A 157 -2.31 -1.30 -1.56
CA ARG A 157 -2.93 -2.27 -2.47
C ARG A 157 -2.02 -3.47 -2.67
N LEU A 158 -2.60 -4.65 -2.59
CA LEU A 158 -1.87 -5.92 -2.68
C LEU A 158 -1.04 -6.02 -3.97
N ALA A 159 -1.59 -5.56 -5.09
CA ALA A 159 -0.92 -5.54 -6.38
C ALA A 159 0.43 -4.81 -6.37
N ARG A 160 0.61 -3.81 -5.49
CA ARG A 160 1.86 -3.06 -5.32
C ARG A 160 2.65 -3.51 -4.08
N ARG A 161 1.95 -3.92 -3.02
CA ARG A 161 2.55 -4.37 -1.77
C ARG A 161 3.37 -5.64 -1.93
N VAL A 162 2.79 -6.65 -2.56
CA VAL A 162 3.48 -7.93 -2.76
C VAL A 162 4.79 -7.76 -3.53
N PRO A 163 4.84 -7.11 -4.71
CA PRO A 163 6.11 -6.94 -5.41
C PRO A 163 7.11 -6.04 -4.65
N LEU A 164 6.68 -5.05 -3.85
CA LEU A 164 7.58 -4.32 -2.97
C LEU A 164 8.22 -5.25 -1.92
N GLN A 165 7.41 -6.07 -1.24
CA GLN A 165 7.87 -7.03 -0.24
C GLN A 165 8.87 -8.02 -0.82
N ARG A 166 8.57 -8.56 -2.01
CA ARG A 166 9.48 -9.48 -2.73
C ARG A 166 10.78 -8.79 -3.13
N ALA A 167 10.74 -7.52 -3.55
CA ALA A 167 11.93 -6.74 -3.88
C ALA A 167 12.82 -6.49 -2.64
N LEU A 168 12.22 -6.21 -1.48
CA LEU A 168 12.92 -6.05 -0.20
C LEU A 168 13.57 -7.37 0.23
N ALA A 169 12.82 -8.48 0.21
CA ALA A 169 13.30 -9.80 0.57
C ALA A 169 14.45 -10.28 -0.33
N ALA A 170 14.40 -9.99 -1.63
CA ALA A 170 15.44 -10.35 -2.58
C ALA A 170 16.81 -9.65 -2.30
N ARG A 171 16.81 -8.62 -1.46
CA ARG A 171 18.03 -7.86 -1.05
C ARG A 171 18.47 -8.16 0.38
N ASP A 172 18.11 -9.32 0.88
CA ASP A 172 18.47 -9.80 2.23
C ASP A 172 17.97 -8.86 3.35
N LEU A 173 16.82 -8.21 3.11
CA LEU A 173 16.12 -7.39 4.08
C LEU A 173 14.99 -8.21 4.70
N ALA A 174 15.10 -8.53 5.98
CA ALA A 174 14.13 -9.31 6.73
C ALA A 174 13.35 -8.42 7.70
N LEU A 175 12.08 -8.76 7.92
CA LEU A 175 11.23 -8.09 8.91
C LEU A 175 11.79 -8.31 10.32
N ILE A 176 12.00 -7.21 11.08
CA ILE A 176 12.41 -7.23 12.49
C ILE A 176 11.17 -7.26 13.40
N GLU A 177 10.08 -6.66 12.96
CA GLU A 177 8.79 -6.62 13.64
C GLU A 177 7.64 -6.81 12.63
N PRO A 178 6.42 -7.11 13.07
CA PRO A 178 5.27 -7.15 12.18
C PRO A 178 5.07 -5.78 11.49
N PRO A 179 4.69 -5.77 10.20
CA PRO A 179 4.34 -4.52 9.51
C PRO A 179 3.21 -3.78 10.23
N GLU A 180 3.35 -2.45 10.37
CA GLU A 180 2.34 -1.61 11.01
C GLU A 180 1.53 -0.85 9.97
N LEU A 181 0.23 -1.09 9.91
CA LEU A 181 -0.68 -0.30 9.07
C LEU A 181 -0.96 1.04 9.72
N ILE A 182 -0.49 2.12 9.10
CA ILE A 182 -0.69 3.48 9.58
C ILE A 182 -1.80 4.13 8.78
N ARG A 183 -2.81 4.64 9.49
CA ARG A 183 -3.94 5.36 8.91
C ARG A 183 -3.86 6.82 9.30
N TYR A 184 -4.03 7.68 8.31
CA TYR A 184 -4.18 9.11 8.48
C TYR A 184 -5.11 9.66 7.41
N ARG A 185 -5.68 10.84 7.66
CA ARG A 185 -6.59 11.48 6.71
C ARG A 185 -5.84 12.50 5.86
N LEU A 186 -6.09 12.45 4.57
CA LEU A 186 -5.85 13.54 3.64
C LEU A 186 -7.20 14.15 3.34
N VAL A 187 -7.45 15.37 3.78
CA VAL A 187 -8.66 16.21 3.64
C VAL A 187 -10.01 15.51 3.41
N GLU A 188 -10.14 14.60 2.46
CA GLU A 188 -11.39 13.89 2.11
C GLU A 188 -11.22 12.37 1.94
N GLU A 189 -9.98 11.84 1.91
CA GLU A 189 -9.70 10.44 1.63
C GLU A 189 -8.79 9.81 2.69
N VAL A 190 -8.94 8.51 2.91
CA VAL A 190 -7.96 7.72 3.63
C VAL A 190 -6.79 7.44 2.69
N ALA A 191 -5.58 7.79 3.12
CA ALA A 191 -4.39 7.58 2.30
C ALA A 191 -4.15 6.09 1.97
N ASP A 192 -3.75 5.82 0.72
CA ASP A 192 -3.42 4.47 0.22
C ASP A 192 -1.95 4.10 0.49
N ASP A 193 -1.48 4.44 1.68
CA ASP A 193 -0.09 4.28 2.09
C ASP A 193 0.09 3.09 3.04
N GLY A 194 1.33 2.66 3.14
CA GLY A 194 1.76 1.65 4.09
C GLY A 194 1.69 0.23 3.57
N PRO A 195 1.95 -0.76 4.42
CA PRO A 195 2.35 -0.63 5.83
C PRO A 195 3.74 -0.01 6.03
N LEU A 196 4.04 0.40 7.29
CA LEU A 196 5.38 0.75 7.73
C LEU A 196 6.15 -0.54 8.03
N TYR A 197 7.34 -0.66 7.45
CA TYR A 197 8.22 -1.80 7.65
C TYR A 197 9.47 -1.40 8.40
N LEU A 198 9.85 -2.17 9.43
CA LEU A 198 11.18 -2.14 10.03
C LEU A 198 11.94 -3.39 9.62
N LEU A 199 13.04 -3.19 8.91
CA LEU A 199 13.83 -4.23 8.25
C LEU A 199 15.25 -4.28 8.80
N GLY A 200 15.83 -5.48 8.84
CA GLY A 200 17.24 -5.71 9.17
C GLY A 200 17.95 -6.41 8.04
N LYS A 201 19.17 -5.93 7.70
CA LYS A 201 20.01 -6.58 6.71
C LYS A 201 20.68 -7.83 7.31
N GLY A 202 20.51 -8.98 6.67
CA GLY A 202 21.03 -10.26 7.15
C GLY A 202 20.45 -10.67 8.51
N ALA A 203 19.29 -10.13 8.91
CA ALA A 203 18.63 -10.52 10.14
C ALA A 203 18.02 -11.92 10.00
N LEU A 204 17.95 -12.65 11.13
CA LEU A 204 17.16 -13.87 11.18
C LEU A 204 15.68 -13.48 10.95
N CYS A 205 15.06 -14.10 9.95
CA CYS A 205 13.67 -13.87 9.62
C CYS A 205 12.80 -14.49 10.73
N THR A 206 12.28 -13.64 11.62
CA THR A 206 11.34 -14.05 12.68
C THR A 206 9.90 -13.80 12.30
N PHE A 207 9.67 -12.93 11.34
CA PHE A 207 8.35 -12.59 10.80
C PHE A 207 8.29 -12.89 9.31
N HIS A 208 7.16 -13.42 8.86
CA HIS A 208 6.94 -13.72 7.44
C HIS A 208 6.26 -12.56 6.73
N TRP A 209 6.59 -12.41 5.46
CA TRP A 209 5.89 -11.50 4.57
C TRP A 209 4.47 -12.01 4.35
N ASP A 210 3.48 -11.14 4.54
CA ASP A 210 2.07 -11.47 4.30
C ASP A 210 1.65 -10.95 2.93
N GLU A 211 1.40 -11.88 2.01
CA GLU A 211 0.88 -11.61 0.68
C GLU A 211 -0.65 -11.68 0.62
N SER A 212 -1.32 -11.84 1.76
CA SER A 212 -2.78 -11.88 1.86
C SER A 212 -3.39 -10.47 1.95
N PRO A 213 -4.68 -10.32 1.59
CA PRO A 213 -5.40 -9.08 1.85
C PRO A 213 -5.42 -8.76 3.34
N GLU A 214 -5.27 -7.47 3.67
CA GLU A 214 -5.46 -7.03 5.05
C GLU A 214 -6.87 -7.34 5.55
N PRO A 215 -7.03 -7.57 6.87
CA PRO A 215 -8.35 -7.56 7.49
C PRO A 215 -9.01 -6.21 7.19
N ASP A 216 -10.17 -6.25 6.59
CA ASP A 216 -10.91 -5.04 6.26
C ASP A 216 -11.84 -4.60 7.39
N GLU A 217 -12.22 -3.33 7.34
CA GLU A 217 -13.20 -2.72 8.23
C GLU A 217 -14.59 -2.65 7.59
N GLY A 218 -14.80 -3.45 6.55
CA GLY A 218 -16.07 -3.53 5.86
C GLY A 218 -17.23 -3.81 6.81
N ARG A 219 -18.43 -3.54 6.35
CA ARG A 219 -19.64 -3.80 7.12
C ARG A 219 -19.74 -5.30 7.44
N PRO A 220 -19.89 -5.69 8.72
CA PRO A 220 -20.06 -7.09 9.08
C PRO A 220 -21.28 -7.69 8.37
N PHE A 221 -21.14 -8.93 7.90
CA PHE A 221 -22.23 -9.67 7.29
C PHE A 221 -23.08 -10.34 8.38
N ASP A 222 -24.25 -9.79 8.66
CA ASP A 222 -25.21 -10.35 9.63
C ASP A 222 -26.50 -10.76 8.92
N ARG A 223 -26.70 -12.05 8.75
CA ARG A 223 -27.91 -12.63 8.13
C ARG A 223 -29.20 -12.25 8.85
N ALA A 224 -29.17 -12.04 10.16
CA ALA A 224 -30.34 -11.64 10.91
C ALA A 224 -30.78 -10.21 10.55
N GLN A 225 -29.84 -9.33 10.30
CA GLN A 225 -30.12 -7.96 9.86
C GLN A 225 -30.68 -7.91 8.43
N LEU A 226 -30.26 -8.81 7.55
CA LEU A 226 -30.80 -8.89 6.18
C LEU A 226 -32.30 -9.21 6.18
N LYS A 227 -32.75 -10.05 7.11
CA LYS A 227 -34.15 -10.47 7.22
C LYS A 227 -35.10 -9.36 7.72
N THR A 228 -34.56 -8.32 8.35
CA THR A 228 -35.37 -7.19 8.86
C THR A 228 -35.67 -6.12 7.82
N GLY A 229 -35.05 -6.22 6.63
CA GLY A 229 -35.16 -5.24 5.57
C GLY A 229 -34.41 -3.94 5.85
N SER A 230 -34.28 -3.09 4.83
CA SER A 230 -33.79 -1.72 5.01
C SER A 230 -34.97 -0.79 5.29
N ALA A 231 -34.87 0.07 6.32
CA ALA A 231 -35.85 1.10 6.59
C ALA A 231 -35.86 2.21 5.50
N ASP A 232 -34.74 2.32 4.75
CA ASP A 232 -34.55 3.28 3.67
C ASP A 232 -34.55 2.53 2.32
N PRO A 233 -35.49 2.86 1.41
CA PRO A 233 -35.60 2.21 0.11
C PRO A 233 -34.41 2.48 -0.80
N ASP A 234 -33.58 3.49 -0.54
CA ASP A 234 -32.43 3.84 -1.36
C ASP A 234 -31.13 3.16 -0.89
N VAL A 235 -31.13 2.52 0.27
CA VAL A 235 -29.97 1.82 0.84
C VAL A 235 -30.08 0.31 0.62
N PRO A 236 -29.06 -0.35 0.04
CA PRO A 236 -29.07 -1.81 -0.10
C PRO A 236 -29.10 -2.49 1.27
N LEU A 237 -29.59 -3.73 1.33
CA LEU A 237 -29.57 -4.55 2.55
C LEU A 237 -28.17 -4.74 3.07
N TYR A 238 -27.24 -4.93 2.14
CA TYR A 238 -25.81 -5.08 2.41
C TYR A 238 -25.00 -4.56 1.23
N GLU A 239 -23.90 -3.89 1.54
CA GLU A 239 -22.91 -3.47 0.56
C GLU A 239 -21.51 -3.54 1.17
N ASN A 240 -20.58 -4.13 0.43
CA ASN A 240 -19.19 -4.27 0.83
C ASN A 240 -18.27 -4.17 -0.39
N HIS A 241 -17.28 -3.30 -0.33
CA HIS A 241 -16.29 -3.06 -1.41
C HIS A 241 -14.89 -3.61 -1.09
N TRP A 242 -14.76 -4.36 0.00
CA TRP A 242 -13.49 -4.85 0.52
C TRP A 242 -13.24 -6.31 0.15
N PRO A 243 -12.01 -6.82 0.31
CA PRO A 243 -11.71 -8.23 0.10
C PRO A 243 -12.62 -9.21 0.84
N SER A 244 -13.16 -8.82 1.99
CA SER A 244 -14.17 -9.61 2.71
C SER A 244 -15.46 -9.85 1.93
N ALA A 245 -15.77 -9.03 0.92
CA ALA A 245 -16.90 -9.27 0.03
C ALA A 245 -16.81 -10.63 -0.65
N GLN A 246 -15.61 -11.08 -1.03
CA GLN A 246 -15.41 -12.42 -1.60
C GLN A 246 -15.74 -13.51 -0.57
N ARG A 247 -15.29 -13.39 0.66
CA ARG A 247 -15.61 -14.37 1.72
C ARG A 247 -17.11 -14.47 1.98
N VAL A 248 -17.80 -13.32 2.01
CA VAL A 248 -19.25 -13.30 2.16
C VAL A 248 -19.93 -13.98 0.98
N TRP A 249 -19.53 -13.65 -0.25
CA TRP A 249 -20.05 -14.27 -1.47
C TRP A 249 -19.81 -15.79 -1.49
N GLU A 250 -18.65 -16.27 -1.07
CA GLU A 250 -18.34 -17.72 -0.95
C GLU A 250 -19.22 -18.43 0.08
N GLN A 251 -19.66 -17.73 1.12
CA GLN A 251 -20.49 -18.24 2.22
C GLN A 251 -21.99 -18.14 1.97
N LEU A 252 -22.44 -17.61 0.84
CA LEU A 252 -23.85 -17.53 0.50
C LEU A 252 -24.46 -18.91 0.31
N HIS A 253 -25.68 -19.08 0.82
CA HIS A 253 -26.43 -20.34 0.72
C HIS A 253 -27.34 -20.35 -0.49
N ASP A 254 -27.51 -21.53 -1.08
CA ASP A 254 -28.46 -21.75 -2.19
C ASP A 254 -28.36 -20.71 -3.32
N LYS A 255 -27.12 -20.47 -3.76
CA LYS A 255 -26.86 -19.55 -4.86
C LYS A 255 -27.45 -20.08 -6.18
N HIS A 256 -28.31 -19.29 -6.80
CA HIS A 256 -28.82 -19.47 -8.14
C HIS A 256 -28.28 -18.36 -9.03
N LEU A 257 -27.37 -18.73 -9.94
CA LEU A 257 -26.79 -17.81 -10.89
C LEU A 257 -27.85 -17.42 -11.94
N LEU A 258 -28.05 -16.13 -12.13
CA LEU A 258 -28.96 -15.57 -13.15
C LEU A 258 -28.17 -15.09 -14.37
N LYS A 259 -27.07 -14.37 -14.16
CA LYS A 259 -26.18 -13.86 -15.18
C LYS A 259 -24.75 -13.87 -14.71
N GLU A 260 -23.83 -14.11 -15.63
CA GLU A 260 -22.41 -14.08 -15.39
C GLU A 260 -21.68 -13.51 -16.61
N THR A 261 -20.68 -12.69 -16.38
CA THR A 261 -19.77 -12.23 -17.41
C THR A 261 -18.37 -12.19 -16.85
N THR A 262 -17.43 -12.84 -17.54
CA THR A 262 -16.01 -12.69 -17.28
C THR A 262 -15.33 -12.14 -18.52
N ARG A 263 -14.68 -11.00 -18.39
CA ARG A 263 -13.89 -10.37 -19.46
C ARG A 263 -12.43 -10.48 -19.13
N GLN A 264 -11.63 -10.67 -20.18
CA GLN A 264 -10.17 -10.60 -20.08
C GLN A 264 -9.67 -9.59 -21.09
N GLU A 265 -8.86 -8.66 -20.63
CA GLU A 265 -8.21 -7.65 -21.45
C GLU A 265 -6.84 -8.15 -21.95
N SER A 266 -6.31 -7.49 -22.98
CA SER A 266 -5.03 -7.86 -23.60
C SER A 266 -3.83 -7.71 -22.67
N ASP A 267 -3.93 -6.88 -21.65
CA ASP A 267 -2.90 -6.67 -20.61
C ASP A 267 -3.00 -7.66 -19.44
N GLY A 268 -3.89 -8.64 -19.52
CA GLY A 268 -4.11 -9.67 -18.50
C GLY A 268 -5.11 -9.29 -17.41
N ARG A 269 -5.66 -8.06 -17.43
CA ARG A 269 -6.73 -7.69 -16.51
C ARG A 269 -7.97 -8.54 -16.77
N GLN A 270 -8.60 -8.98 -15.70
CA GLN A 270 -9.89 -9.68 -15.74
C GLN A 270 -10.89 -8.92 -14.88
N LEU A 271 -12.13 -8.88 -15.35
CA LEU A 271 -13.30 -8.45 -14.60
C LEU A 271 -14.33 -9.56 -14.64
N HIS A 272 -14.82 -9.97 -13.49
CA HIS A 272 -15.91 -10.90 -13.30
C HIS A 272 -17.09 -10.19 -12.65
N VAL A 273 -18.27 -10.38 -13.20
CA VAL A 273 -19.52 -9.83 -12.68
C VAL A 273 -20.55 -10.96 -12.64
N GLU A 274 -21.15 -11.17 -11.49
CA GLU A 274 -22.15 -12.19 -11.23
C GLU A 274 -23.40 -11.55 -10.65
N LEU A 275 -24.57 -11.78 -11.27
CA LEU A 275 -25.89 -11.46 -10.75
C LEU A 275 -26.58 -12.76 -10.40
N GLY A 276 -27.06 -12.89 -9.19
CA GLY A 276 -27.68 -14.10 -8.71
C GLY A 276 -28.71 -13.86 -7.61
N GLN A 277 -29.31 -14.96 -7.20
CA GLN A 277 -30.20 -15.06 -6.05
C GLN A 277 -29.63 -16.06 -5.06
N ALA A 278 -29.70 -15.74 -3.78
CA ALA A 278 -29.35 -16.62 -2.67
C ALA A 278 -30.50 -16.64 -1.65
N GLU A 279 -30.39 -17.44 -0.59
CA GLU A 279 -31.36 -17.43 0.51
C GLU A 279 -31.51 -16.01 1.10
N GLU A 280 -30.42 -15.28 1.14
CA GLU A 280 -30.33 -13.94 1.72
C GLU A 280 -30.96 -12.82 0.87
N GLY A 281 -31.19 -13.05 -0.42
CA GLY A 281 -31.77 -12.07 -1.35
C GLY A 281 -31.13 -12.10 -2.74
N PHE A 282 -31.36 -11.06 -3.52
CA PHE A 282 -30.68 -10.87 -4.80
C PHE A 282 -29.33 -10.21 -4.57
N TYR A 283 -28.28 -10.68 -5.26
CA TYR A 283 -26.94 -10.16 -5.12
C TYR A 283 -26.30 -9.82 -6.46
N LEU A 284 -25.44 -8.82 -6.43
CA LEU A 284 -24.45 -8.51 -7.46
C LEU A 284 -23.08 -8.64 -6.84
N TYR A 285 -22.24 -9.49 -7.42
CA TYR A 285 -20.83 -9.65 -7.05
C TYR A 285 -19.93 -9.25 -8.19
N CYS A 286 -18.93 -8.41 -7.88
CA CYS A 286 -17.92 -7.98 -8.83
C CYS A 286 -16.52 -8.27 -8.26
N ALA A 287 -15.64 -8.79 -9.11
CA ALA A 287 -14.26 -9.09 -8.75
C ALA A 287 -13.32 -8.83 -9.92
N ASN A 288 -12.11 -8.36 -9.65
CA ASN A 288 -11.11 -8.16 -10.70
C ASN A 288 -9.69 -8.55 -10.24
N THR A 289 -8.76 -8.61 -11.19
CA THR A 289 -7.35 -8.94 -10.95
C THR A 289 -6.54 -7.81 -10.30
N LEU A 290 -7.14 -6.64 -10.06
CA LEU A 290 -6.59 -5.55 -9.24
C LEU A 290 -7.06 -5.64 -7.77
N ASP A 291 -7.58 -6.81 -7.35
CA ASP A 291 -8.05 -7.13 -6.01
C ASP A 291 -9.31 -6.40 -5.54
N GLN A 292 -9.95 -5.66 -6.43
CA GLN A 292 -11.22 -5.03 -6.09
C GLN A 292 -12.31 -6.11 -6.00
N ARG A 293 -13.11 -6.01 -4.95
CA ARG A 293 -14.25 -6.87 -4.66
C ARG A 293 -15.41 -6.01 -4.26
N GLN A 294 -16.57 -6.30 -4.81
CA GLN A 294 -17.82 -5.65 -4.41
C GLN A 294 -18.91 -6.70 -4.30
N LEU A 295 -19.71 -6.59 -3.26
CA LEU A 295 -20.92 -7.40 -3.06
C LEU A 295 -22.05 -6.50 -2.59
N VAL A 296 -23.17 -6.55 -3.31
CA VAL A 296 -24.38 -5.79 -3.00
C VAL A 296 -25.55 -6.75 -2.89
N PHE A 297 -26.38 -6.61 -1.85
CA PHE A 297 -27.64 -7.33 -1.66
C PHE A 297 -28.82 -6.39 -1.66
N VAL A 298 -29.91 -6.84 -2.27
CA VAL A 298 -31.20 -6.16 -2.22
C VAL A 298 -32.35 -7.16 -2.03
N GLU A 299 -33.50 -6.65 -1.61
CA GLU A 299 -34.75 -7.43 -1.57
C GLU A 299 -35.23 -7.77 -2.99
N LEU A 300 -36.11 -8.77 -3.08
CA LEU A 300 -36.72 -9.21 -4.33
C LEU A 300 -37.37 -8.06 -5.13
N ALA A 301 -38.04 -7.14 -4.43
CA ALA A 301 -38.71 -6.00 -5.06
C ALA A 301 -37.73 -5.06 -5.80
N ARG A 302 -36.47 -5.10 -5.47
CA ARG A 302 -35.40 -4.23 -6.02
C ARG A 302 -34.44 -4.96 -6.95
N ALA A 303 -34.70 -6.20 -7.32
CA ALA A 303 -33.86 -6.98 -8.22
C ALA A 303 -33.56 -6.26 -9.55
N VAL A 304 -34.51 -5.47 -10.08
CA VAL A 304 -34.35 -4.66 -11.31
C VAL A 304 -33.20 -3.65 -11.19
N MET A 305 -32.95 -3.11 -9.99
CA MET A 305 -31.85 -2.18 -9.76
C MET A 305 -30.49 -2.89 -9.97
N LEU A 306 -30.31 -4.09 -9.44
CA LEU A 306 -29.08 -4.85 -9.65
C LEU A 306 -28.89 -5.29 -11.09
N GLU A 307 -29.97 -5.57 -11.81
CA GLU A 307 -29.94 -5.85 -13.25
C GLU A 307 -29.39 -4.64 -14.02
N SER A 308 -29.83 -3.43 -13.69
CA SER A 308 -29.33 -2.20 -14.32
C SER A 308 -27.85 -2.00 -14.01
N TYR A 309 -27.42 -2.19 -12.77
CA TYR A 309 -26.00 -2.10 -12.38
C TYR A 309 -25.15 -3.15 -13.08
N TYR A 310 -25.64 -4.39 -13.21
CA TYR A 310 -24.97 -5.41 -13.97
C TYR A 310 -24.72 -4.95 -15.42
N GLN A 311 -25.74 -4.43 -16.10
CA GLN A 311 -25.62 -3.95 -17.47
C GLN A 311 -24.69 -2.74 -17.60
N GLU A 312 -24.72 -1.81 -16.67
CA GLU A 312 -23.81 -0.66 -16.65
C GLU A 312 -22.34 -1.10 -16.52
N ILE A 313 -22.04 -2.00 -15.57
CA ILE A 313 -20.68 -2.50 -15.36
C ILE A 313 -20.20 -3.27 -16.59
N VAL A 314 -21.06 -4.17 -17.11
CA VAL A 314 -20.71 -4.99 -18.26
C VAL A 314 -20.53 -4.13 -19.51
N ASN A 315 -21.31 -3.08 -19.73
CA ASN A 315 -21.21 -2.19 -20.89
C ASN A 315 -20.16 -1.07 -20.69
N GLY A 316 -20.06 -0.50 -19.48
CA GLY A 316 -19.18 0.61 -19.16
C GLY A 316 -17.69 0.24 -19.11
N ALA A 317 -17.35 -1.02 -18.92
CA ALA A 317 -15.97 -1.50 -19.00
C ALA A 317 -15.42 -1.51 -20.46
N SER A 318 -16.17 -0.95 -21.43
CA SER A 318 -15.81 -0.87 -22.85
C SER A 318 -15.31 0.51 -23.29
N SER A 319 -15.13 1.47 -22.34
CA SER A 319 -14.66 2.84 -22.63
C SER A 319 -13.27 3.13 -22.08
#